data_ccee076c386259cb72249373bd6a232d
#
_entry.id   ccee076c386259cb72249373bd6a232d
#
_cell.length_a   1.000
_cell.length_b   1.000
_cell.length_c   1.000
_cell.angle_alpha   90.00
_cell.angle_beta   90.00
_cell.angle_gamma   90.00
#
_symmetry.space_group_name_H-M   'P 1'
#
loop_
_entity.id
_entity.type
_entity.pdbx_description
1 polymer ?
#
loop_
_entity_poly.entity_id
_entity_poly.type
_entity_poly.pdbx_seq_one_letter_code
_entity_poly.pdbx_strand_id
1 'polypeptide(L)'
;MVAGRDKTVDELLQARDAYERRDWALAVDRLRGVGNLGPEDTLALATAAYLMGDVDEAVRALQSGYQDMIKHGDDLAAVRFAFWLGLILNVRGETAVGGGWVARGRRILEGQPPDIVERGYLLPHEFFQYLARGDFVRAGETAAHIVETGRRFSEPDLVAQGLMMQGRIMIYSGRVPEGLALLDEAMVGISAGEVSPIIAGMVYCSMIEACQEISDFSRAASWTSALTRWCEAQPGLVPYTGQCSLHRGQIMRLRGAYDDALAEFSLAQQRYQVEGTATAAALALTEQGDVLRICGKFDEAESAYGKAAELGYEPQPGLVLTWTLRGRTAASVSAVRRLLAEARTPVHRSRLLPAAVEVMVAAQLPDEAREYADELSAIAAAFGNSALQAMSAYATACVELITDHDQEALADSRASCRLWNEVGSPYETARARVLIGRALRNLGDQDSAAAELGVARRAFVDLGATPAVQEIDRMLRRTLPGGLTEREAEVLRLVAAGRSNHDIASVLVLSPKTVERHMSNIFVKLGVSSRTAAAAYAHEHGLMA
;
A
#
# COMPACT_ATOMS: atom_id res chain seq x y z
N MET A 1 40.66 -42.27 -16.38
CA MET A 1 39.58 -41.61 -17.11
C MET A 1 38.18 -42.11 -16.74
N VAL A 2 37.94 -43.38 -16.44
CA VAL A 2 36.60 -43.90 -16.03
C VAL A 2 36.16 -43.36 -14.65
N ALA A 3 37.03 -43.36 -13.65
CA ALA A 3 36.71 -42.89 -12.28
C ALA A 3 36.40 -41.38 -12.19
N GLY A 4 36.91 -40.57 -13.10
CA GLY A 4 36.57 -39.11 -13.15
C GLY A 4 35.21 -38.84 -13.79
N ARG A 5 34.77 -39.66 -14.77
CA ARG A 5 33.45 -39.56 -15.40
C ARG A 5 32.31 -39.94 -14.42
N ASP A 6 32.50 -41.02 -13.65
CA ASP A 6 31.52 -41.46 -12.66
C ASP A 6 31.29 -40.37 -11.57
N LYS A 7 32.36 -39.73 -11.10
CA LYS A 7 32.27 -38.66 -10.10
C LYS A 7 31.51 -37.42 -10.63
N THR A 8 31.77 -37.03 -11.89
CA THR A 8 31.08 -35.87 -12.50
C THR A 8 29.59 -36.13 -12.73
N VAL A 9 29.22 -37.37 -13.11
CA VAL A 9 27.80 -37.77 -13.26
C VAL A 9 27.08 -37.76 -11.91
N ASP A 10 27.72 -38.26 -10.83
CA ASP A 10 27.15 -38.26 -9.50
C ASP A 10 26.98 -36.83 -8.96
N GLU A 11 27.96 -35.95 -9.18
CA GLU A 11 27.88 -34.52 -8.82
C GLU A 11 26.72 -33.81 -9.54
N LEU A 12 26.49 -34.06 -10.82
CA LEU A 12 25.37 -33.52 -11.59
C LEU A 12 24.00 -34.02 -11.09
N LEU A 13 23.90 -35.31 -10.77
CA LEU A 13 22.65 -35.86 -10.22
C LEU A 13 22.32 -35.24 -8.85
N GLN A 14 23.32 -35.08 -7.97
CA GLN A 14 23.16 -34.42 -6.68
C GLN A 14 22.79 -32.93 -6.84
N ALA A 15 23.36 -32.24 -7.83
CA ALA A 15 23.05 -30.86 -8.10
C ALA A 15 21.59 -30.66 -8.58
N ARG A 16 21.14 -31.54 -9.48
CA ARG A 16 19.74 -31.51 -9.98
C ARG A 16 18.74 -31.83 -8.88
N ASP A 17 19.01 -32.82 -8.02
CA ASP A 17 18.20 -33.15 -6.86
C ASP A 17 18.14 -31.97 -5.84
N ALA A 18 19.27 -31.30 -5.61
CA ALA A 18 19.32 -30.09 -4.79
C ALA A 18 18.49 -28.94 -5.38
N TYR A 19 18.57 -28.76 -6.72
CA TYR A 19 17.78 -27.75 -7.44
C TYR A 19 16.26 -28.01 -7.34
N GLU A 20 15.84 -29.26 -7.54
CA GLU A 20 14.43 -29.66 -7.42
C GLU A 20 13.89 -29.45 -5.98
N ARG A 21 14.72 -29.72 -4.98
CA ARG A 21 14.39 -29.47 -3.55
C ARG A 21 14.51 -28.00 -3.15
N ARG A 22 14.92 -27.12 -4.07
CA ARG A 22 15.14 -25.69 -3.83
C ARG A 22 16.24 -25.39 -2.79
N ASP A 23 17.20 -26.29 -2.67
CA ASP A 23 18.45 -26.08 -1.91
C ASP A 23 19.46 -25.38 -2.83
N TRP A 24 19.25 -24.07 -3.01
CA TRP A 24 20.00 -23.27 -3.97
C TRP A 24 21.50 -23.25 -3.67
N ALA A 25 21.88 -23.21 -2.40
CA ALA A 25 23.27 -23.19 -1.98
C ALA A 25 24.00 -24.48 -2.38
N LEU A 26 23.39 -25.63 -2.14
CA LEU A 26 23.95 -26.92 -2.52
C LEU A 26 23.98 -27.08 -4.05
N ALA A 27 22.93 -26.64 -4.75
CA ALA A 27 22.87 -26.68 -6.21
C ALA A 27 24.02 -25.88 -6.85
N VAL A 28 24.24 -24.63 -6.38
CA VAL A 28 25.35 -23.79 -6.85
C VAL A 28 26.70 -24.41 -6.54
N ASP A 29 26.93 -24.91 -5.32
CA ASP A 29 28.19 -25.55 -4.90
C ASP A 29 28.55 -26.72 -5.83
N ARG A 30 27.57 -27.60 -6.08
CA ARG A 30 27.76 -28.79 -6.94
C ARG A 30 27.98 -28.44 -8.40
N LEU A 31 27.16 -27.53 -8.96
CA LEU A 31 27.26 -27.13 -10.38
C LEU A 31 28.59 -26.41 -10.67
N ARG A 32 29.10 -25.57 -9.74
CA ARG A 32 30.42 -24.93 -9.89
C ARG A 32 31.57 -25.92 -9.99
N GLY A 33 31.44 -27.07 -9.34
CA GLY A 33 32.46 -28.14 -9.37
C GLY A 33 32.58 -28.88 -10.71
N VAL A 34 31.56 -28.75 -11.57
CA VAL A 34 31.50 -29.47 -12.86
C VAL A 34 32.10 -28.61 -13.97
N GLY A 35 33.15 -29.13 -14.61
CA GLY A 35 33.96 -28.39 -15.60
C GLY A 35 33.29 -28.11 -16.97
N ASN A 36 32.22 -28.83 -17.32
CA ASN A 36 31.49 -28.63 -18.57
C ASN A 36 30.01 -28.95 -18.37
N LEU A 37 29.21 -27.88 -18.15
CA LEU A 37 27.78 -27.98 -17.95
C LEU A 37 27.03 -27.97 -19.28
N GLY A 38 25.98 -28.79 -19.38
CA GLY A 38 25.01 -28.66 -20.48
C GLY A 38 24.16 -27.41 -20.36
N PRO A 39 23.38 -27.05 -21.39
CA PRO A 39 22.55 -25.83 -21.39
C PRO A 39 21.59 -25.76 -20.20
N GLU A 40 20.91 -26.85 -19.88
CA GLU A 40 19.97 -26.94 -18.77
C GLU A 40 20.65 -26.75 -17.38
N ASP A 41 21.79 -27.39 -17.16
CA ASP A 41 22.55 -27.29 -15.93
C ASP A 41 23.18 -25.89 -15.76
N THR A 42 23.56 -25.24 -16.90
CA THR A 42 24.02 -23.84 -16.89
C THR A 42 22.90 -22.87 -16.52
N LEU A 43 21.69 -23.09 -17.04
CA LEU A 43 20.50 -22.32 -16.64
C LEU A 43 20.14 -22.57 -15.17
N ALA A 44 20.24 -23.82 -14.71
CA ALA A 44 20.02 -24.16 -13.29
C ALA A 44 21.03 -23.46 -12.37
N LEU A 45 22.32 -23.43 -12.74
CA LEU A 45 23.35 -22.67 -12.01
C LEU A 45 23.02 -21.18 -11.96
N ALA A 46 22.67 -20.58 -13.10
CA ALA A 46 22.33 -19.17 -13.17
C ALA A 46 21.08 -18.83 -12.33
N THR A 47 20.05 -19.67 -12.41
CA THR A 47 18.83 -19.51 -11.62
C THR A 47 19.11 -19.63 -10.12
N ALA A 48 19.83 -20.66 -9.69
CA ALA A 48 20.16 -20.85 -8.27
C ALA A 48 21.05 -19.72 -7.73
N ALA A 49 22.05 -19.27 -8.50
CA ALA A 49 22.90 -18.14 -8.15
C ALA A 49 22.09 -16.84 -8.00
N TYR A 50 21.17 -16.56 -8.94
CA TYR A 50 20.27 -15.41 -8.86
C TYR A 50 19.40 -15.47 -7.60
N LEU A 51 18.81 -16.63 -7.31
CA LEU A 51 17.95 -16.81 -6.15
C LEU A 51 18.71 -16.71 -4.82
N MET A 52 20.02 -16.98 -4.81
CA MET A 52 20.94 -16.73 -3.70
C MET A 52 21.40 -15.26 -3.59
N GLY A 53 21.03 -14.40 -4.53
CA GLY A 53 21.46 -13.01 -4.60
C GLY A 53 22.84 -12.80 -5.26
N ASP A 54 23.49 -13.85 -5.75
CA ASP A 54 24.75 -13.75 -6.51
C ASP A 54 24.46 -13.46 -8.00
N VAL A 55 23.97 -12.23 -8.24
CA VAL A 55 23.57 -11.80 -9.59
C VAL A 55 24.75 -11.80 -10.56
N ASP A 56 25.95 -11.49 -10.09
CA ASP A 56 27.14 -11.48 -10.93
C ASP A 56 27.51 -12.88 -11.41
N GLU A 57 27.37 -13.90 -10.56
CA GLU A 57 27.55 -15.29 -10.97
C GLU A 57 26.47 -15.73 -11.95
N ALA A 58 25.22 -15.39 -11.69
CA ALA A 58 24.13 -15.69 -12.63
C ALA A 58 24.41 -15.11 -14.02
N VAL A 59 24.83 -13.85 -14.09
CA VAL A 59 25.17 -13.18 -15.36
C VAL A 59 26.38 -13.86 -16.04
N ARG A 60 27.43 -14.19 -15.28
CA ARG A 60 28.61 -14.91 -15.84
C ARG A 60 28.21 -16.27 -16.41
N ALA A 61 27.43 -17.06 -15.70
CA ALA A 61 26.95 -18.36 -16.14
C ALA A 61 26.13 -18.24 -17.44
N LEU A 62 25.19 -17.28 -17.48
CA LEU A 62 24.38 -17.03 -18.68
C LEU A 62 25.21 -16.56 -19.88
N GLN A 63 26.21 -15.70 -19.67
CA GLN A 63 27.10 -15.23 -20.72
C GLN A 63 27.95 -16.37 -21.28
N SER A 64 28.49 -17.22 -20.39
CA SER A 64 29.24 -18.41 -20.81
C SER A 64 28.36 -19.37 -21.62
N GLY A 65 27.15 -19.67 -21.11
CA GLY A 65 26.19 -20.52 -21.80
C GLY A 65 25.82 -19.97 -23.18
N TYR A 66 25.55 -18.68 -23.30
CA TYR A 66 25.30 -18.03 -24.59
C TYR A 66 26.46 -18.25 -25.58
N GLN A 67 27.69 -18.00 -25.12
CA GLN A 67 28.88 -18.16 -25.97
C GLN A 67 29.08 -19.60 -26.41
N ASP A 68 28.85 -20.55 -25.52
CA ASP A 68 29.00 -21.96 -25.81
C ASP A 68 27.95 -22.47 -26.82
N MET A 69 26.69 -22.00 -26.68
CA MET A 69 25.63 -22.32 -27.66
C MET A 69 25.97 -21.78 -29.07
N ILE A 70 26.44 -20.54 -29.14
CA ILE A 70 26.87 -19.96 -30.44
C ILE A 70 28.01 -20.77 -31.04
N LYS A 71 29.02 -21.20 -30.27
CA LYS A 71 30.14 -22.03 -30.77
C LYS A 71 29.69 -23.40 -31.30
N HIS A 72 28.66 -23.98 -30.68
CA HIS A 72 28.12 -25.27 -31.07
C HIS A 72 27.03 -25.18 -32.14
N GLY A 73 26.64 -23.98 -32.58
CA GLY A 73 25.60 -23.75 -33.58
C GLY A 73 24.17 -23.97 -33.05
N ASP A 74 23.96 -23.97 -31.73
CA ASP A 74 22.64 -24.05 -31.11
C ASP A 74 22.09 -22.63 -30.90
N ASP A 75 21.66 -22.03 -32.00
CA ASP A 75 21.15 -20.66 -32.04
C ASP A 75 19.92 -20.47 -31.16
N LEU A 76 19.02 -21.46 -31.08
CA LEU A 76 17.79 -21.34 -30.31
C LEU A 76 18.06 -21.37 -28.80
N ALA A 77 18.93 -22.26 -28.34
CA ALA A 77 19.38 -22.22 -26.93
C ALA A 77 20.07 -20.90 -26.59
N ALA A 78 20.90 -20.36 -27.52
CA ALA A 78 21.51 -19.04 -27.29
C ALA A 78 20.47 -17.92 -27.11
N VAL A 79 19.33 -17.95 -27.82
CA VAL A 79 18.23 -16.97 -27.61
C VAL A 79 17.62 -17.08 -26.20
N ARG A 80 17.47 -18.28 -25.64
CA ARG A 80 17.00 -18.48 -24.28
C ARG A 80 17.96 -17.87 -23.25
N PHE A 81 19.27 -18.04 -23.42
CA PHE A 81 20.27 -17.35 -22.57
C PHE A 81 20.19 -15.82 -22.71
N ALA A 82 20.01 -15.30 -23.94
CA ALA A 82 19.85 -13.87 -24.15
C ALA A 82 18.59 -13.29 -23.49
N PHE A 83 17.50 -14.06 -23.46
CA PHE A 83 16.29 -13.69 -22.73
C PHE A 83 16.56 -13.54 -21.22
N TRP A 84 17.16 -14.54 -20.57
CA TRP A 84 17.46 -14.49 -19.14
C TRP A 84 18.44 -13.38 -18.80
N LEU A 85 19.47 -13.13 -19.63
CA LEU A 85 20.38 -11.99 -19.48
C LEU A 85 19.61 -10.66 -19.57
N GLY A 86 18.73 -10.54 -20.55
CA GLY A 86 17.87 -9.37 -20.69
C GLY A 86 16.99 -9.13 -19.49
N LEU A 87 16.35 -10.18 -18.99
CA LEU A 87 15.45 -10.12 -17.82
C LEU A 87 16.22 -9.71 -16.55
N ILE A 88 17.27 -10.42 -16.19
CA ILE A 88 18.03 -10.21 -14.95
C ILE A 88 18.69 -8.82 -14.94
N LEU A 89 19.30 -8.41 -16.05
CA LEU A 89 19.94 -7.11 -16.17
C LEU A 89 18.93 -5.95 -16.14
N ASN A 90 17.74 -6.14 -16.71
CA ASN A 90 16.66 -5.14 -16.60
C ASN A 90 16.16 -5.00 -15.16
N VAL A 91 15.98 -6.09 -14.42
CA VAL A 91 15.61 -6.05 -12.98
C VAL A 91 16.69 -5.36 -12.17
N ARG A 92 17.97 -5.57 -12.49
CA ARG A 92 19.11 -4.89 -11.86
C ARG A 92 19.21 -3.39 -12.21
N GLY A 93 18.44 -2.90 -13.19
CA GLY A 93 18.47 -1.51 -13.66
C GLY A 93 19.46 -1.25 -14.80
N GLU A 94 20.17 -2.25 -15.28
CA GLU A 94 21.10 -2.19 -16.42
C GLU A 94 20.36 -2.34 -17.77
N THR A 95 19.34 -1.51 -17.98
CA THR A 95 18.38 -1.64 -19.08
C THR A 95 19.03 -1.54 -20.46
N ALA A 96 20.08 -0.75 -20.63
CA ALA A 96 20.81 -0.62 -21.89
C ALA A 96 21.53 -1.92 -22.26
N VAL A 97 22.19 -2.56 -21.28
CA VAL A 97 22.91 -3.82 -21.48
C VAL A 97 21.93 -4.97 -21.70
N GLY A 98 20.86 -5.03 -20.87
CA GLY A 98 19.79 -6.01 -21.02
C GLY A 98 19.11 -5.91 -22.39
N GLY A 99 18.80 -4.70 -22.85
CA GLY A 99 18.27 -4.45 -24.20
C GLY A 99 19.23 -4.88 -25.32
N GLY A 100 20.54 -4.75 -25.11
CA GLY A 100 21.56 -5.24 -26.03
C GLY A 100 21.55 -6.77 -26.20
N TRP A 101 21.32 -7.51 -25.10
CA TRP A 101 21.19 -8.98 -25.17
C TRP A 101 19.92 -9.41 -25.92
N VAL A 102 18.79 -8.75 -25.64
CA VAL A 102 17.53 -8.99 -26.37
C VAL A 102 17.72 -8.70 -27.89
N ALA A 103 18.40 -7.62 -28.24
CA ALA A 103 18.70 -7.30 -29.64
C ALA A 103 19.60 -8.35 -30.33
N ARG A 104 20.52 -8.97 -29.58
CA ARG A 104 21.32 -10.12 -30.10
C ARG A 104 20.42 -11.33 -30.36
N GLY A 105 19.53 -11.68 -29.44
CA GLY A 105 18.55 -12.74 -29.62
C GLY A 105 17.69 -12.52 -30.87
N ARG A 106 17.17 -11.29 -31.05
CA ARG A 106 16.37 -10.94 -32.25
C ARG A 106 17.14 -11.19 -33.57
N ARG A 107 18.40 -10.78 -33.66
CA ARG A 107 19.20 -10.99 -34.85
C ARG A 107 19.38 -12.47 -35.18
N ILE A 108 19.53 -13.33 -34.18
CA ILE A 108 19.58 -14.78 -34.39
C ILE A 108 18.25 -15.27 -34.99
N LEU A 109 17.13 -14.75 -34.50
CA LEU A 109 15.79 -15.14 -34.94
C LEU A 109 15.42 -14.63 -36.35
N GLU A 110 16.14 -13.65 -36.92
CA GLU A 110 15.89 -13.17 -38.30
C GLU A 110 16.01 -14.28 -39.34
N GLY A 111 16.93 -15.24 -39.12
CA GLY A 111 17.15 -16.39 -40.03
C GLY A 111 16.35 -17.65 -39.66
N GLN A 112 15.57 -17.62 -38.59
CA GLN A 112 14.87 -18.79 -38.06
C GLN A 112 13.40 -18.84 -38.54
N PRO A 113 12.75 -20.02 -38.55
CA PRO A 113 11.34 -20.17 -38.88
C PRO A 113 10.45 -19.21 -38.06
N PRO A 114 9.29 -18.77 -38.61
CA PRO A 114 8.39 -17.89 -37.91
C PRO A 114 7.70 -18.56 -36.70
N ASP A 115 7.60 -19.87 -36.72
CA ASP A 115 6.85 -20.68 -35.78
C ASP A 115 7.80 -21.46 -34.84
N ILE A 116 8.37 -20.72 -33.87
CA ILE A 116 9.24 -21.25 -32.82
C ILE A 116 8.99 -20.51 -31.51
N VAL A 117 9.15 -21.20 -30.40
CA VAL A 117 8.85 -20.67 -29.05
C VAL A 117 9.80 -19.54 -28.64
N GLU A 118 11.04 -19.54 -29.13
CA GLU A 118 12.06 -18.54 -28.78
C GLU A 118 11.65 -17.11 -29.18
N ARG A 119 10.75 -16.95 -30.16
CA ARG A 119 10.16 -15.65 -30.48
C ARG A 119 9.29 -15.13 -29.31
N GLY A 120 8.56 -16.03 -28.65
CA GLY A 120 7.75 -15.71 -27.46
C GLY A 120 8.59 -15.19 -26.30
N TYR A 121 9.78 -15.74 -26.09
CA TYR A 121 10.67 -15.30 -24.99
C TYR A 121 11.16 -13.86 -25.15
N LEU A 122 11.20 -13.28 -26.34
CA LEU A 122 11.63 -11.90 -26.54
C LEU A 122 10.49 -10.87 -26.48
N LEU A 123 9.22 -11.31 -26.51
CA LEU A 123 8.05 -10.44 -26.46
C LEU A 123 7.87 -9.69 -25.12
N PRO A 124 8.20 -10.25 -23.92
CA PRO A 124 8.13 -9.51 -22.68
C PRO A 124 8.89 -8.18 -22.68
N HIS A 125 10.04 -8.14 -23.36
CA HIS A 125 10.79 -6.90 -23.52
C HIS A 125 10.03 -5.86 -24.39
N GLU A 126 9.35 -6.30 -25.46
CA GLU A 126 8.52 -5.41 -26.28
C GLU A 126 7.32 -4.88 -25.51
N PHE A 127 6.68 -5.74 -24.72
CA PHE A 127 5.61 -5.36 -23.82
C PHE A 127 6.01 -4.17 -22.94
N PHE A 128 7.15 -4.26 -22.23
CA PHE A 128 7.64 -3.17 -21.38
C PHE A 128 8.00 -1.90 -22.18
N GLN A 129 8.48 -2.04 -23.42
CA GLN A 129 8.72 -0.88 -24.28
C GLN A 129 7.43 -0.15 -24.67
N TYR A 130 6.36 -0.88 -25.00
CA TYR A 130 5.05 -0.29 -25.29
C TYR A 130 4.44 0.36 -24.02
N LEU A 131 4.54 -0.32 -22.89
CA LEU A 131 4.08 0.20 -21.60
C LEU A 131 4.79 1.52 -21.24
N ALA A 132 6.11 1.59 -21.39
CA ALA A 132 6.90 2.79 -21.12
C ALA A 132 6.52 3.98 -22.03
N ARG A 133 6.00 3.71 -23.23
CA ARG A 133 5.50 4.74 -24.17
C ARG A 133 4.04 5.10 -23.94
N GLY A 134 3.36 4.44 -23.01
CA GLY A 134 1.92 4.59 -22.78
C GLY A 134 1.04 3.96 -23.85
N ASP A 135 1.58 3.10 -24.69
CA ASP A 135 0.85 2.38 -25.75
C ASP A 135 0.24 1.09 -25.17
N PHE A 136 -0.82 1.26 -24.39
CA PHE A 136 -1.52 0.16 -23.70
C PHE A 136 -2.19 -0.82 -24.68
N VAL A 137 -2.54 -0.37 -25.90
CA VAL A 137 -3.16 -1.24 -26.89
C VAL A 137 -2.15 -2.27 -27.38
N ARG A 138 -1.01 -1.82 -27.86
CA ARG A 138 0.06 -2.74 -28.32
C ARG A 138 0.64 -3.58 -27.20
N ALA A 139 0.77 -3.02 -26.00
CA ALA A 139 1.16 -3.80 -24.82
C ALA A 139 0.18 -4.95 -24.57
N GLY A 140 -1.14 -4.71 -24.62
CA GLY A 140 -2.16 -5.74 -24.46
C GLY A 140 -2.14 -6.81 -25.56
N GLU A 141 -1.98 -6.41 -26.81
CA GLU A 141 -1.82 -7.33 -27.95
C GLU A 141 -0.58 -8.21 -27.80
N THR A 142 0.55 -7.60 -27.39
CA THR A 142 1.80 -8.33 -27.13
C THR A 142 1.63 -9.34 -26.00
N ALA A 143 0.99 -8.96 -24.90
CA ALA A 143 0.72 -9.86 -23.78
C ALA A 143 -0.17 -11.05 -24.20
N ALA A 144 -1.20 -10.82 -25.00
CA ALA A 144 -2.04 -11.89 -25.55
C ALA A 144 -1.23 -12.86 -26.44
N HIS A 145 -0.33 -12.33 -27.26
CA HIS A 145 0.55 -13.14 -28.11
C HIS A 145 1.54 -13.98 -27.28
N ILE A 146 2.04 -13.46 -26.15
CA ILE A 146 2.87 -14.25 -25.22
C ILE A 146 2.08 -15.45 -24.68
N VAL A 147 0.82 -15.24 -24.23
CA VAL A 147 -0.05 -16.32 -23.74
C VAL A 147 -0.31 -17.37 -24.82
N GLU A 148 -0.66 -16.92 -26.03
CA GLU A 148 -0.93 -17.82 -27.16
C GLU A 148 0.29 -18.68 -27.48
N THR A 149 1.48 -18.07 -27.57
CA THR A 149 2.75 -18.75 -27.83
C THR A 149 3.04 -19.75 -26.70
N GLY A 150 2.91 -19.33 -25.44
CA GLY A 150 3.13 -20.21 -24.29
C GLY A 150 2.22 -21.43 -24.29
N ARG A 151 0.93 -21.26 -24.56
CA ARG A 151 -0.04 -22.37 -24.64
C ARG A 151 0.28 -23.30 -25.82
N ARG A 152 0.60 -22.75 -26.99
CA ARG A 152 0.89 -23.51 -28.18
C ARG A 152 2.11 -24.41 -28.03
N PHE A 153 3.17 -23.94 -27.39
CA PHE A 153 4.42 -24.66 -27.20
C PHE A 153 4.52 -25.34 -25.80
N SER A 154 3.48 -25.29 -24.99
CA SER A 154 3.46 -25.85 -23.62
C SER A 154 4.58 -25.28 -22.75
N GLU A 155 4.77 -23.96 -22.77
CA GLU A 155 5.75 -23.23 -21.96
C GLU A 155 5.05 -22.48 -20.81
N PRO A 156 5.00 -23.05 -19.61
CA PRO A 156 4.26 -22.47 -18.46
C PRO A 156 4.76 -21.08 -18.06
N ASP A 157 6.06 -20.82 -18.16
CA ASP A 157 6.67 -19.52 -17.85
C ASP A 157 6.11 -18.40 -18.74
N LEU A 158 5.97 -18.66 -20.05
CA LEU A 158 5.39 -17.69 -20.97
C LEU A 158 3.89 -17.50 -20.71
N VAL A 159 3.16 -18.57 -20.41
CA VAL A 159 1.74 -18.46 -20.05
C VAL A 159 1.57 -17.60 -18.82
N ALA A 160 2.29 -17.86 -17.73
CA ALA A 160 2.20 -17.12 -16.48
C ALA A 160 2.58 -15.64 -16.64
N GLN A 161 3.68 -15.36 -17.36
CA GLN A 161 4.10 -13.97 -17.66
C GLN A 161 3.06 -13.25 -18.51
N GLY A 162 2.58 -13.86 -19.58
CA GLY A 162 1.62 -13.24 -20.47
C GLY A 162 0.30 -12.95 -19.79
N LEU A 163 -0.23 -13.90 -19.00
CA LEU A 163 -1.44 -13.70 -18.18
C LEU A 163 -1.27 -12.57 -17.16
N MET A 164 -0.13 -12.53 -16.46
CA MET A 164 0.21 -11.45 -15.55
C MET A 164 0.22 -10.08 -16.27
N MET A 165 0.90 -9.98 -17.39
CA MET A 165 1.00 -8.73 -18.16
C MET A 165 -0.36 -8.29 -18.70
N GLN A 166 -1.15 -9.21 -19.25
CA GLN A 166 -2.48 -8.93 -19.78
C GLN A 166 -3.43 -8.52 -18.67
N GLY A 167 -3.41 -9.22 -17.52
CA GLY A 167 -4.21 -8.89 -16.35
C GLY A 167 -3.93 -7.49 -15.81
N ARG A 168 -2.64 -7.12 -15.73
CA ARG A 168 -2.23 -5.76 -15.29
C ARG A 168 -2.74 -4.67 -16.24
N ILE A 169 -2.64 -4.86 -17.55
CA ILE A 169 -3.17 -3.91 -18.56
C ILE A 169 -4.69 -3.75 -18.41
N MET A 170 -5.42 -4.84 -18.20
CA MET A 170 -6.87 -4.77 -17.98
C MET A 170 -7.22 -3.98 -16.73
N ILE A 171 -6.51 -4.23 -15.62
CA ILE A 171 -6.71 -3.50 -14.37
C ILE A 171 -6.45 -2.00 -14.57
N TYR A 172 -5.35 -1.61 -15.18
CA TYR A 172 -5.05 -0.19 -15.46
C TYR A 172 -6.06 0.48 -16.40
N SER A 173 -6.70 -0.31 -17.26
CA SER A 173 -7.78 0.15 -18.15
C SER A 173 -9.15 0.22 -17.45
N GLY A 174 -9.23 -0.10 -16.15
CA GLY A 174 -10.46 -0.12 -15.37
C GLY A 174 -11.28 -1.42 -15.48
N ARG A 175 -10.81 -2.41 -16.23
CA ARG A 175 -11.43 -3.74 -16.37
C ARG A 175 -10.93 -4.68 -15.28
N VAL A 176 -11.20 -4.32 -14.02
CA VAL A 176 -10.61 -4.97 -12.84
C VAL A 176 -11.03 -6.43 -12.70
N PRO A 177 -12.33 -6.81 -12.81
CA PRO A 177 -12.74 -8.21 -12.66
C PRO A 177 -12.06 -9.13 -13.68
N GLU A 178 -11.98 -8.71 -14.95
CA GLU A 178 -11.36 -9.51 -16.01
C GLU A 178 -9.83 -9.60 -15.82
N GLY A 179 -9.20 -8.51 -15.39
CA GLY A 179 -7.76 -8.50 -15.10
C GLY A 179 -7.40 -9.42 -13.93
N LEU A 180 -8.20 -9.39 -12.86
CA LEU A 180 -8.02 -10.30 -11.72
C LEU A 180 -8.21 -11.77 -12.10
N ALA A 181 -9.16 -12.09 -12.97
CA ALA A 181 -9.37 -13.46 -13.45
C ALA A 181 -8.13 -14.03 -14.17
N LEU A 182 -7.45 -13.20 -14.98
CA LEU A 182 -6.20 -13.60 -15.64
C LEU A 182 -5.04 -13.78 -14.64
N LEU A 183 -4.96 -12.90 -13.65
CA LEU A 183 -3.96 -13.05 -12.59
C LEU A 183 -4.22 -14.29 -11.74
N ASP A 184 -5.48 -14.61 -11.43
CA ASP A 184 -5.86 -15.84 -10.73
C ASP A 184 -5.47 -17.09 -11.54
N GLU A 185 -5.68 -17.08 -12.87
CA GLU A 185 -5.26 -18.17 -13.76
C GLU A 185 -3.72 -18.35 -13.72
N ALA A 186 -2.94 -17.27 -13.77
CA ALA A 186 -1.48 -17.34 -13.64
C ALA A 186 -1.07 -17.97 -12.29
N MET A 187 -1.77 -17.65 -11.20
CA MET A 187 -1.50 -18.20 -9.87
C MET A 187 -1.81 -19.70 -9.75
N VAL A 188 -2.68 -20.25 -10.58
CA VAL A 188 -2.93 -21.70 -10.64
C VAL A 188 -1.68 -22.46 -11.08
N GLY A 189 -1.03 -22.04 -12.17
CA GLY A 189 0.21 -22.66 -12.65
C GLY A 189 1.35 -22.59 -11.63
N ILE A 190 1.45 -21.46 -10.90
CA ILE A 190 2.42 -21.30 -9.82
C ILE A 190 2.13 -22.27 -8.67
N SER A 191 0.88 -22.37 -8.27
CA SER A 191 0.46 -23.26 -7.16
C SER A 191 0.65 -24.73 -7.52
N ALA A 192 0.54 -25.08 -8.79
CA ALA A 192 0.82 -26.43 -9.32
C ALA A 192 2.32 -26.73 -9.42
N GLY A 193 3.20 -25.72 -9.25
CA GLY A 193 4.66 -25.91 -9.37
C GLY A 193 5.16 -26.01 -10.80
N GLU A 194 4.36 -25.58 -11.78
CA GLU A 194 4.67 -25.66 -13.21
C GLU A 194 5.60 -24.53 -13.68
N VAL A 195 5.64 -23.42 -12.95
CA VAL A 195 6.33 -22.18 -13.31
C VAL A 195 7.70 -22.11 -12.62
N SER A 196 8.73 -21.65 -13.36
CA SER A 196 10.08 -21.50 -12.83
C SER A 196 10.12 -20.52 -11.64
N PRO A 197 11.05 -20.72 -10.67
CA PRO A 197 11.07 -19.94 -9.44
C PRO A 197 11.20 -18.42 -9.64
N ILE A 198 11.97 -17.98 -10.64
CA ILE A 198 12.15 -16.55 -10.93
C ILE A 198 10.82 -15.94 -11.41
N ILE A 199 10.16 -16.61 -12.36
CA ILE A 199 8.87 -16.12 -12.90
C ILE A 199 7.77 -16.22 -11.84
N ALA A 200 7.75 -17.29 -11.06
CA ALA A 200 6.79 -17.46 -9.96
C ALA A 200 6.87 -16.29 -8.95
N GLY A 201 8.08 -15.92 -8.52
CA GLY A 201 8.27 -14.78 -7.63
C GLY A 201 7.78 -13.46 -8.23
N MET A 202 8.08 -13.21 -9.51
CA MET A 202 7.59 -12.01 -10.21
C MET A 202 6.06 -11.95 -10.27
N VAL A 203 5.40 -13.07 -10.58
CA VAL A 203 3.93 -13.12 -10.67
C VAL A 203 3.29 -12.97 -9.30
N TYR A 204 3.84 -13.57 -8.23
CA TYR A 204 3.38 -13.34 -6.85
C TYR A 204 3.39 -11.85 -6.50
N CYS A 205 4.52 -11.19 -6.72
CA CYS A 205 4.66 -9.76 -6.41
C CYS A 205 3.67 -8.92 -7.22
N SER A 206 3.57 -9.17 -8.53
CA SER A 206 2.65 -8.44 -9.40
C SER A 206 1.19 -8.62 -9.02
N MET A 207 0.78 -9.82 -8.60
CA MET A 207 -0.57 -10.11 -8.10
C MET A 207 -0.89 -9.31 -6.82
N ILE A 208 0.04 -9.32 -5.85
CA ILE A 208 -0.16 -8.62 -4.59
C ILE A 208 -0.18 -7.09 -4.81
N GLU A 209 0.74 -6.57 -5.63
CA GLU A 209 0.77 -5.16 -6.02
C GLU A 209 -0.54 -4.72 -6.70
N ALA A 210 -1.04 -5.53 -7.65
CA ALA A 210 -2.32 -5.26 -8.29
C ALA A 210 -3.46 -5.15 -7.27
N CYS A 211 -3.53 -6.09 -6.32
CA CYS A 211 -4.53 -6.07 -5.26
C CYS A 211 -4.40 -4.83 -4.35
N GLN A 212 -3.17 -4.42 -4.01
CA GLN A 212 -2.91 -3.20 -3.22
C GLN A 212 -3.33 -1.94 -3.98
N GLU A 213 -3.02 -1.86 -5.26
CA GLU A 213 -3.34 -0.71 -6.12
C GLU A 213 -4.85 -0.48 -6.27
N ILE A 214 -5.63 -1.55 -6.34
CA ILE A 214 -7.11 -1.46 -6.42
C ILE A 214 -7.79 -1.52 -5.05
N SER A 215 -7.03 -1.58 -3.96
CA SER A 215 -7.53 -1.71 -2.58
C SER A 215 -8.28 -3.02 -2.29
N ASP A 216 -7.98 -4.13 -2.99
CA ASP A 216 -8.49 -5.47 -2.64
C ASP A 216 -7.59 -6.11 -1.57
N PHE A 217 -7.69 -5.60 -0.34
CA PHE A 217 -6.84 -6.02 0.77
C PHE A 217 -7.07 -7.46 1.22
N SER A 218 -8.25 -8.02 1.03
CA SER A 218 -8.55 -9.41 1.37
C SER A 218 -7.76 -10.37 0.48
N ARG A 219 -7.75 -10.11 -0.83
CA ARG A 219 -6.98 -10.87 -1.80
C ARG A 219 -5.48 -10.65 -1.61
N ALA A 220 -5.05 -9.41 -1.37
CA ALA A 220 -3.67 -9.07 -1.06
C ALA A 220 -3.15 -9.86 0.17
N ALA A 221 -3.94 -9.96 1.24
CA ALA A 221 -3.56 -10.71 2.44
C ALA A 221 -3.42 -12.22 2.17
N SER A 222 -4.31 -12.80 1.39
CA SER A 222 -4.27 -14.21 1.01
C SER A 222 -3.00 -14.54 0.22
N TRP A 223 -2.68 -13.74 -0.80
CA TRP A 223 -1.50 -13.95 -1.62
C TRP A 223 -0.19 -13.59 -0.91
N THR A 224 -0.20 -12.60 -0.01
CA THR A 224 0.94 -12.32 0.86
C THR A 224 1.28 -13.51 1.76
N SER A 225 0.26 -14.18 2.31
CA SER A 225 0.45 -15.40 3.09
C SER A 225 1.00 -16.55 2.24
N ALA A 226 0.56 -16.68 0.99
CA ALA A 226 1.08 -17.69 0.07
C ALA A 226 2.54 -17.40 -0.33
N LEU A 227 2.88 -16.16 -0.65
CA LEU A 227 4.25 -15.72 -0.93
C LEU A 227 5.17 -15.96 0.28
N THR A 228 4.71 -15.67 1.50
CA THR A 228 5.50 -15.91 2.71
C THR A 228 5.90 -17.38 2.83
N ARG A 229 4.93 -18.29 2.70
CA ARG A 229 5.21 -19.75 2.73
C ARG A 229 6.14 -20.18 1.59
N TRP A 230 5.96 -19.60 0.42
CA TRP A 230 6.81 -19.89 -0.74
C TRP A 230 8.26 -19.44 -0.52
N CYS A 231 8.49 -18.26 0.09
CA CYS A 231 9.84 -17.78 0.45
C CYS A 231 10.46 -18.65 1.56
N GLU A 232 9.70 -18.98 2.61
CA GLU A 232 10.16 -19.77 3.75
C GLU A 232 10.55 -21.21 3.36
N ALA A 233 9.93 -21.74 2.32
CA ALA A 233 10.27 -23.06 1.77
C ALA A 233 11.58 -23.10 0.97
N GLN A 234 12.30 -21.97 0.85
CA GLN A 234 13.51 -21.83 0.05
C GLN A 234 14.65 -21.21 0.87
N PRO A 235 15.42 -22.01 1.63
CA PRO A 235 16.52 -21.51 2.44
C PRO A 235 17.55 -20.73 1.61
N GLY A 236 17.92 -19.55 2.11
CA GLY A 236 18.89 -18.68 1.43
C GLY A 236 18.33 -17.84 0.29
N LEU A 237 17.03 -17.89 0.01
CA LEU A 237 16.40 -17.02 -0.97
C LEU A 237 16.64 -15.55 -0.60
N VAL A 238 17.14 -14.76 -1.57
CA VAL A 238 17.36 -13.30 -1.42
C VAL A 238 16.31 -12.49 -2.19
N PRO A 239 16.10 -12.67 -3.51
CA PRO A 239 15.06 -11.95 -4.24
C PRO A 239 13.68 -12.18 -3.63
N TYR A 240 12.77 -11.24 -3.81
CA TYR A 240 11.37 -11.27 -3.33
C TYR A 240 11.20 -11.21 -1.80
N THR A 241 12.26 -11.39 -1.01
CA THR A 241 12.16 -11.35 0.46
C THR A 241 11.91 -9.92 0.97
N GLY A 242 12.40 -8.91 0.26
CA GLY A 242 12.10 -7.50 0.52
C GLY A 242 10.62 -7.19 0.28
N GLN A 243 10.08 -7.60 -0.88
CA GLN A 243 8.65 -7.47 -1.20
C GLN A 243 7.77 -8.22 -0.20
N CYS A 244 8.16 -9.44 0.18
CA CYS A 244 7.44 -10.23 1.16
C CYS A 244 7.29 -9.48 2.49
N SER A 245 8.37 -8.86 3.01
CA SER A 245 8.32 -8.02 4.22
C SER A 245 7.47 -6.78 4.01
N LEU A 246 7.61 -6.09 2.88
CA LEU A 246 6.80 -4.92 2.55
C LEU A 246 5.29 -5.26 2.60
N HIS A 247 4.89 -6.31 1.91
CA HIS A 247 3.49 -6.71 1.84
C HIS A 247 2.94 -7.18 3.20
N ARG A 248 3.73 -7.89 4.02
CA ARG A 248 3.35 -8.22 5.40
C ARG A 248 3.13 -6.96 6.23
N GLY A 249 4.07 -6.01 6.15
CA GLY A 249 3.95 -4.73 6.84
C GLY A 249 2.69 -3.95 6.43
N GLN A 250 2.32 -3.94 5.15
CA GLN A 250 1.09 -3.32 4.66
C GLN A 250 -0.17 -3.96 5.26
N ILE A 251 -0.21 -5.30 5.36
CA ILE A 251 -1.34 -6.00 5.99
C ILE A 251 -1.36 -5.76 7.51
N MET A 252 -0.20 -5.73 8.18
CA MET A 252 -0.11 -5.39 9.60
C MET A 252 -0.58 -3.95 9.87
N ARG A 253 -0.19 -2.99 9.03
CA ARG A 253 -0.67 -1.60 9.09
C ARG A 253 -2.19 -1.53 8.95
N LEU A 254 -2.77 -2.23 7.98
CA LEU A 254 -4.22 -2.29 7.78
C LEU A 254 -4.95 -2.81 9.04
N ARG A 255 -4.37 -3.81 9.70
CA ARG A 255 -4.91 -4.43 10.92
C ARG A 255 -4.59 -3.67 12.20
N GLY A 256 -3.86 -2.56 12.13
CA GLY A 256 -3.50 -1.72 13.26
C GLY A 256 -2.32 -2.22 14.10
N ALA A 257 -1.58 -3.23 13.66
CA ALA A 257 -0.36 -3.72 14.29
C ALA A 257 0.83 -2.84 13.85
N TYR A 258 0.86 -1.59 14.32
CA TYR A 258 1.76 -0.55 13.78
C TYR A 258 3.23 -0.80 14.11
N ASP A 259 3.56 -1.28 15.32
CA ASP A 259 4.95 -1.58 15.69
C ASP A 259 5.51 -2.72 14.84
N ASP A 260 4.73 -3.78 14.63
CA ASP A 260 5.11 -4.90 13.78
C ASP A 260 5.24 -4.45 12.31
N ALA A 261 4.33 -3.58 11.84
CA ALA A 261 4.41 -3.02 10.49
C ALA A 261 5.69 -2.22 10.29
N LEU A 262 6.07 -1.36 11.24
CA LEU A 262 7.32 -0.59 11.19
C LEU A 262 8.56 -1.49 11.18
N ALA A 263 8.54 -2.59 11.94
CA ALA A 263 9.63 -3.57 11.92
C ALA A 263 9.75 -4.25 10.54
N GLU A 264 8.64 -4.67 9.94
CA GLU A 264 8.63 -5.28 8.60
C GLU A 264 9.05 -4.29 7.51
N PHE A 265 8.64 -3.02 7.57
CA PHE A 265 9.10 -2.00 6.62
C PHE A 265 10.60 -1.72 6.76
N SER A 266 11.14 -1.71 7.99
CA SER A 266 12.56 -1.56 8.21
C SER A 266 13.34 -2.75 7.67
N LEU A 267 12.83 -3.97 7.84
CA LEU A 267 13.41 -5.18 7.28
C LEU A 267 13.36 -5.18 5.75
N ALA A 268 12.23 -4.75 5.16
CA ALA A 268 12.10 -4.60 3.71
C ALA A 268 13.15 -3.64 3.16
N GLN A 269 13.32 -2.49 3.80
CA GLN A 269 14.32 -1.49 3.40
C GLN A 269 15.74 -2.07 3.41
N GLN A 270 16.12 -2.81 4.47
CA GLN A 270 17.43 -3.45 4.54
C GLN A 270 17.66 -4.46 3.42
N ARG A 271 16.65 -5.29 3.12
CA ARG A 271 16.71 -6.29 2.05
C ARG A 271 16.84 -5.64 0.67
N TYR A 272 16.05 -4.59 0.39
CA TYR A 272 16.14 -3.84 -0.85
C TYR A 272 17.50 -3.13 -1.04
N GLN A 273 18.14 -2.70 0.05
CA GLN A 273 19.50 -2.16 -0.03
C GLN A 273 20.52 -3.22 -0.46
N VAL A 274 20.38 -4.45 0.02
CA VAL A 274 21.22 -5.58 -0.42
C VAL A 274 20.98 -5.93 -1.89
N GLU A 275 19.70 -5.89 -2.32
CA GLU A 275 19.31 -6.15 -3.71
C GLU A 275 19.65 -5.00 -4.69
N GLY A 276 20.00 -3.81 -4.17
CA GLY A 276 20.26 -2.61 -4.99
C GLY A 276 19.01 -1.97 -5.60
N THR A 277 17.81 -2.24 -5.07
CA THR A 277 16.52 -1.75 -5.59
C THR A 277 16.04 -0.49 -4.86
N ALA A 278 16.60 0.67 -5.21
CA ALA A 278 16.33 1.95 -4.55
C ALA A 278 14.84 2.35 -4.53
N THR A 279 14.12 2.18 -5.65
CA THR A 279 12.70 2.54 -5.76
C THR A 279 11.82 1.70 -4.82
N ALA A 280 12.12 0.41 -4.66
CA ALA A 280 11.39 -0.46 -3.74
C ALA A 280 11.66 -0.08 -2.27
N ALA A 281 12.90 0.31 -1.93
CA ALA A 281 13.23 0.85 -0.62
C ALA A 281 12.45 2.15 -0.31
N ALA A 282 12.22 3.00 -1.31
CA ALA A 282 11.45 4.23 -1.17
C ALA A 282 9.97 3.97 -0.85
N LEU A 283 9.38 2.90 -1.39
CA LEU A 283 8.02 2.51 -1.05
C LEU A 283 7.92 2.08 0.43
N ALA A 284 8.89 1.31 0.94
CA ALA A 284 8.93 0.93 2.35
C ALA A 284 9.04 2.17 3.28
N LEU A 285 9.84 3.18 2.90
CA LEU A 285 9.92 4.46 3.62
C LEU A 285 8.59 5.23 3.59
N THR A 286 7.88 5.20 2.48
CA THR A 286 6.56 5.83 2.36
C THR A 286 5.55 5.18 3.31
N GLU A 287 5.51 3.86 3.37
CA GLU A 287 4.66 3.10 4.28
C GLU A 287 5.00 3.36 5.77
N GLN A 288 6.30 3.51 6.11
CA GLN A 288 6.73 3.96 7.44
C GLN A 288 6.18 5.36 7.76
N GLY A 289 6.29 6.28 6.81
CA GLY A 289 5.76 7.63 6.94
C GLY A 289 4.24 7.63 7.22
N ASP A 290 3.48 6.76 6.57
CA ASP A 290 2.04 6.64 6.79
C ASP A 290 1.69 6.16 8.20
N VAL A 291 2.40 5.18 8.74
CA VAL A 291 2.23 4.73 10.13
C VAL A 291 2.58 5.85 11.11
N LEU A 292 3.73 6.51 10.92
CA LEU A 292 4.19 7.60 11.76
C LEU A 292 3.21 8.78 11.76
N ARG A 293 2.61 9.10 10.61
CA ARG A 293 1.54 10.10 10.48
C ARG A 293 0.31 9.74 11.31
N ILE A 294 -0.16 8.50 11.22
CA ILE A 294 -1.30 8.00 12.01
C ILE A 294 -1.01 8.12 13.52
N CYS A 295 0.20 7.80 13.96
CA CYS A 295 0.64 7.91 15.34
C CYS A 295 0.90 9.35 15.81
N GLY A 296 0.88 10.35 14.89
CA GLY A 296 1.12 11.76 15.21
C GLY A 296 2.59 12.16 15.28
N LYS A 297 3.50 11.29 14.85
CA LYS A 297 4.95 11.55 14.77
C LYS A 297 5.28 12.26 13.46
N PHE A 298 4.73 13.47 13.27
CA PHE A 298 4.74 14.17 11.98
C PHE A 298 6.13 14.51 11.46
N ASP A 299 7.09 14.89 12.32
CA ASP A 299 8.44 15.22 11.88
C ASP A 299 9.21 13.98 11.40
N GLU A 300 9.00 12.84 12.06
CA GLU A 300 9.54 11.55 11.63
C GLU A 300 8.89 11.09 10.31
N ALA A 301 7.57 11.30 10.15
CA ALA A 301 6.85 11.00 8.92
C ALA A 301 7.37 11.84 7.74
N GLU A 302 7.50 13.17 7.91
CA GLU A 302 8.06 14.05 6.87
C GLU A 302 9.52 13.66 6.52
N SER A 303 10.32 13.23 7.49
CA SER A 303 11.67 12.71 7.25
C SER A 303 11.66 11.43 6.42
N ALA A 304 10.77 10.49 6.72
CA ALA A 304 10.63 9.25 5.96
C ALA A 304 10.19 9.52 4.51
N TYR A 305 9.20 10.38 4.31
CA TYR A 305 8.76 10.81 2.99
C TYR A 305 9.86 11.56 2.22
N GLY A 306 10.65 12.41 2.90
CA GLY A 306 11.78 13.11 2.30
C GLY A 306 12.82 12.13 1.74
N LYS A 307 13.19 11.11 2.53
CA LYS A 307 14.11 10.05 2.08
C LYS A 307 13.55 9.26 0.90
N ALA A 308 12.23 8.97 0.89
CA ALA A 308 11.59 8.32 -0.26
C ALA A 308 11.69 9.19 -1.52
N ALA A 309 11.49 10.50 -1.40
CA ALA A 309 11.63 11.45 -2.51
C ALA A 309 13.06 11.54 -3.03
N GLU A 310 14.08 11.51 -2.16
CA GLU A 310 15.50 11.46 -2.55
C GLU A 310 15.84 10.21 -3.37
N LEU A 311 15.12 9.10 -3.16
CA LEU A 311 15.23 7.87 -3.94
C LEU A 311 14.38 7.88 -5.22
N GLY A 312 13.77 9.03 -5.57
CA GLY A 312 12.98 9.20 -6.80
C GLY A 312 11.54 8.72 -6.72
N TYR A 313 11.00 8.48 -5.51
CA TYR A 313 9.60 8.08 -5.31
C TYR A 313 8.78 9.24 -4.74
N GLU A 314 7.64 9.56 -5.36
CA GLU A 314 6.72 10.58 -4.85
C GLU A 314 5.82 9.99 -3.74
N PRO A 315 5.99 10.35 -2.45
CA PRO A 315 5.34 9.70 -1.31
C PRO A 315 3.91 10.23 -1.08
N GLN A 316 3.07 10.12 -2.10
CA GLN A 316 1.69 10.60 -2.09
C GLN A 316 0.69 9.44 -2.00
N PRO A 317 -0.47 9.66 -1.38
CA PRO A 317 -1.00 10.90 -0.80
C PRO A 317 -0.58 11.17 0.67
N GLY A 318 0.24 10.33 1.30
CA GLY A 318 0.59 10.42 2.73
C GLY A 318 1.18 11.78 3.13
N LEU A 319 2.08 12.31 2.30
CA LEU A 319 2.71 13.63 2.56
C LEU A 319 1.68 14.77 2.52
N VAL A 320 0.77 14.78 1.56
CA VAL A 320 -0.30 15.80 1.46
C VAL A 320 -1.22 15.73 2.68
N LEU A 321 -1.61 14.54 3.12
CA LEU A 321 -2.40 14.36 4.34
C LEU A 321 -1.67 14.86 5.59
N THR A 322 -0.35 14.67 5.66
CA THR A 322 0.47 15.21 6.75
C THR A 322 0.46 16.74 6.74
N TRP A 323 0.60 17.37 5.57
CA TRP A 323 0.50 18.83 5.45
C TRP A 323 -0.88 19.36 5.88
N THR A 324 -1.95 18.66 5.52
CA THR A 324 -3.32 19.02 5.92
C THR A 324 -3.48 18.98 7.43
N LEU A 325 -3.01 17.90 8.09
CA LEU A 325 -3.03 17.78 9.55
C LEU A 325 -2.19 18.84 10.25
N ARG A 326 -1.13 19.34 9.61
CA ARG A 326 -0.28 20.45 10.11
C ARG A 326 -0.80 21.84 9.72
N GLY A 327 -2.00 21.96 9.14
CA GLY A 327 -2.63 23.23 8.77
C GLY A 327 -2.07 23.89 7.50
N ARG A 328 -1.24 23.18 6.70
CA ARG A 328 -0.70 23.68 5.42
C ARG A 328 -1.71 23.48 4.28
N THR A 329 -2.96 23.85 4.49
CA THR A 329 -4.10 23.51 3.63
C THR A 329 -3.93 24.01 2.19
N ALA A 330 -3.45 25.23 1.97
CA ALA A 330 -3.24 25.77 0.63
C ALA A 330 -2.23 24.97 -0.20
N ALA A 331 -1.14 24.51 0.42
CA ALA A 331 -0.14 23.65 -0.23
C ALA A 331 -0.75 22.27 -0.57
N SER A 332 -1.55 21.71 0.35
CA SER A 332 -2.24 20.44 0.11
C SER A 332 -3.21 20.50 -1.05
N VAL A 333 -4.02 21.55 -1.15
CA VAL A 333 -4.96 21.78 -2.28
C VAL A 333 -4.21 21.84 -3.61
N SER A 334 -3.13 22.64 -3.67
CA SER A 334 -2.33 22.78 -4.89
C SER A 334 -1.70 21.45 -5.32
N ALA A 335 -1.16 20.69 -4.36
CA ALA A 335 -0.54 19.39 -4.64
C ALA A 335 -1.57 18.35 -5.12
N VAL A 336 -2.75 18.28 -4.49
CA VAL A 336 -3.83 17.35 -4.89
C VAL A 336 -4.31 17.63 -6.32
N ARG A 337 -4.53 18.91 -6.67
CA ARG A 337 -4.94 19.28 -8.03
C ARG A 337 -3.91 18.87 -9.08
N ARG A 338 -2.60 19.06 -8.79
CA ARG A 338 -1.51 18.62 -9.66
C ARG A 338 -1.52 17.08 -9.80
N LEU A 339 -1.54 16.36 -8.69
CA LEU A 339 -1.53 14.90 -8.69
C LEU A 339 -2.69 14.30 -9.49
N LEU A 340 -3.89 14.82 -9.31
CA LEU A 340 -5.08 14.37 -10.06
C LEU A 340 -5.02 14.73 -11.55
N ALA A 341 -4.38 15.85 -11.92
CA ALA A 341 -4.16 16.20 -13.32
C ALA A 341 -3.16 15.27 -14.02
N GLU A 342 -2.20 14.72 -13.27
CA GLU A 342 -1.20 13.77 -13.76
C GLU A 342 -1.72 12.31 -13.78
N ALA A 343 -2.65 11.96 -12.88
CA ALA A 343 -3.21 10.61 -12.76
C ALA A 343 -4.23 10.34 -13.88
N ARG A 344 -3.85 9.50 -14.85
CA ARG A 344 -4.63 9.24 -16.07
C ARG A 344 -5.46 7.97 -16.04
N THR A 345 -5.16 7.03 -15.16
CA THR A 345 -5.88 5.76 -15.09
C THR A 345 -6.80 5.70 -13.87
N PRO A 346 -7.93 4.96 -13.94
CA PRO A 346 -8.82 4.79 -12.80
C PRO A 346 -8.11 4.25 -11.54
N VAL A 347 -7.11 3.37 -11.72
CA VAL A 347 -6.31 2.81 -10.61
C VAL A 347 -5.49 3.89 -9.91
N HIS A 348 -4.80 4.74 -10.64
CA HIS A 348 -4.03 5.84 -10.03
C HIS A 348 -4.96 6.85 -9.35
N ARG A 349 -6.10 7.16 -9.97
CA ARG A 349 -7.08 8.10 -9.42
C ARG A 349 -7.73 7.57 -8.15
N SER A 350 -8.11 6.28 -8.10
CA SER A 350 -8.72 5.67 -6.91
C SER A 350 -7.84 5.75 -5.66
N ARG A 351 -6.50 5.78 -5.82
CA ARG A 351 -5.56 5.93 -4.71
C ARG A 351 -5.45 7.37 -4.19
N LEU A 352 -5.71 8.35 -5.03
CA LEU A 352 -5.58 9.77 -4.69
C LEU A 352 -6.90 10.39 -4.24
N LEU A 353 -8.02 9.99 -4.83
CA LEU A 353 -9.33 10.59 -4.61
C LEU A 353 -9.78 10.60 -3.13
N PRO A 354 -9.58 9.52 -2.31
CA PRO A 354 -9.94 9.58 -0.90
C PRO A 354 -9.25 10.73 -0.15
N ALA A 355 -7.95 10.87 -0.34
CA ALA A 355 -7.17 11.96 0.25
C ALA A 355 -7.55 13.33 -0.35
N ALA A 356 -7.88 13.38 -1.63
CA ALA A 356 -8.32 14.60 -2.30
C ALA A 356 -9.60 15.14 -1.67
N VAL A 357 -10.59 14.29 -1.44
CA VAL A 357 -11.83 14.67 -0.75
C VAL A 357 -11.52 15.21 0.66
N GLU A 358 -10.68 14.52 1.43
CA GLU A 358 -10.30 14.97 2.77
C GLU A 358 -9.64 16.36 2.76
N VAL A 359 -8.76 16.61 1.80
CA VAL A 359 -8.10 17.91 1.64
C VAL A 359 -9.10 19.01 1.26
N MET A 360 -10.01 18.75 0.32
CA MET A 360 -11.02 19.73 -0.10
C MET A 360 -12.02 20.02 1.02
N VAL A 361 -12.44 19.00 1.77
CA VAL A 361 -13.27 19.17 2.98
C VAL A 361 -12.56 20.03 4.02
N ALA A 362 -11.28 19.77 4.30
CA ALA A 362 -10.47 20.58 5.21
C ALA A 362 -10.26 22.02 4.73
N ALA A 363 -10.25 22.22 3.41
CA ALA A 363 -10.15 23.54 2.77
C ALA A 363 -11.48 24.26 2.66
N GLN A 364 -12.60 23.66 3.06
CA GLN A 364 -13.96 24.20 2.90
C GLN A 364 -14.33 24.48 1.42
N LEU A 365 -13.98 23.53 0.54
CA LEU A 365 -14.25 23.55 -0.89
C LEU A 365 -15.26 22.43 -1.25
N PRO A 366 -16.56 22.59 -0.90
CA PRO A 366 -17.54 21.51 -1.01
C PRO A 366 -17.80 21.05 -2.45
N ASP A 367 -17.77 21.95 -3.44
CA ASP A 367 -18.04 21.60 -4.84
C ASP A 367 -16.96 20.67 -5.41
N GLU A 368 -15.68 20.98 -5.21
CA GLU A 368 -14.57 20.11 -5.63
C GLU A 368 -14.54 18.81 -4.84
N ALA A 369 -14.85 18.86 -3.54
CA ALA A 369 -14.96 17.66 -2.72
C ALA A 369 -16.05 16.71 -3.25
N ARG A 370 -17.20 17.25 -3.68
CA ARG A 370 -18.30 16.48 -4.27
C ARG A 370 -17.89 15.86 -5.59
N GLU A 371 -17.28 16.62 -6.50
CA GLU A 371 -16.78 16.11 -7.78
C GLU A 371 -15.85 14.91 -7.59
N TYR A 372 -14.90 15.01 -6.64
CA TYR A 372 -13.96 13.91 -6.36
C TYR A 372 -14.62 12.70 -5.66
N ALA A 373 -15.60 12.94 -4.79
CA ALA A 373 -16.35 11.87 -4.15
C ALA A 373 -17.22 11.10 -5.16
N ASP A 374 -17.88 11.80 -6.08
CA ASP A 374 -18.71 11.20 -7.14
C ASP A 374 -17.84 10.37 -8.10
N GLU A 375 -16.67 10.86 -8.48
CA GLU A 375 -15.70 10.09 -9.28
C GLU A 375 -15.23 8.84 -8.55
N LEU A 376 -14.88 8.96 -7.26
CA LEU A 376 -14.47 7.83 -6.44
C LEU A 376 -15.59 6.78 -6.36
N SER A 377 -16.84 7.22 -6.23
CA SER A 377 -18.01 6.34 -6.18
C SER A 377 -18.18 5.54 -7.49
N ALA A 378 -18.02 6.19 -8.64
CA ALA A 378 -18.07 5.52 -9.92
C ALA A 378 -16.96 4.46 -10.08
N ILE A 379 -15.74 4.79 -9.67
CA ILE A 379 -14.61 3.85 -9.72
C ILE A 379 -14.82 2.69 -8.73
N ALA A 380 -15.30 2.96 -7.51
CA ALA A 380 -15.56 1.94 -6.49
C ALA A 380 -16.64 0.95 -6.95
N ALA A 381 -17.68 1.43 -7.62
CA ALA A 381 -18.71 0.59 -8.22
C ALA A 381 -18.15 -0.31 -9.34
N ALA A 382 -17.26 0.22 -10.18
CA ALA A 382 -16.63 -0.53 -11.28
C ALA A 382 -15.64 -1.58 -10.77
N PHE A 383 -14.87 -1.28 -9.71
CA PHE A 383 -13.88 -2.23 -9.14
C PHE A 383 -14.52 -3.30 -8.26
N GLY A 384 -15.63 -2.99 -7.60
CA GLY A 384 -16.47 -3.97 -6.89
C GLY A 384 -15.91 -4.53 -5.57
N ASN A 385 -14.80 -3.97 -5.03
CA ASN A 385 -14.23 -4.44 -3.76
C ASN A 385 -14.70 -3.60 -2.55
N SER A 386 -14.81 -4.28 -1.39
CA SER A 386 -15.39 -3.70 -0.17
C SER A 386 -14.60 -2.51 0.37
N ALA A 387 -13.26 -2.52 0.30
CA ALA A 387 -12.46 -1.44 0.86
C ALA A 387 -12.59 -0.13 0.07
N LEU A 388 -12.59 -0.20 -1.27
CA LEU A 388 -12.78 0.99 -2.09
C LEU A 388 -14.21 1.54 -1.96
N GLN A 389 -15.23 0.66 -1.82
CA GLN A 389 -16.59 1.06 -1.50
C GLN A 389 -16.68 1.74 -0.11
N ALA A 390 -15.93 1.24 0.88
CA ALA A 390 -15.86 1.85 2.20
C ALA A 390 -15.21 3.24 2.16
N MET A 391 -14.13 3.40 1.37
CA MET A 391 -13.48 4.70 1.14
C MET A 391 -14.44 5.68 0.46
N SER A 392 -15.19 5.22 -0.54
CA SER A 392 -16.17 6.04 -1.25
C SER A 392 -17.28 6.51 -0.30
N ALA A 393 -17.89 5.62 0.46
CA ALA A 393 -18.93 5.97 1.42
C ALA A 393 -18.39 6.93 2.50
N TYR A 394 -17.15 6.76 2.97
CA TYR A 394 -16.49 7.69 3.88
C TYR A 394 -16.35 9.09 3.26
N ALA A 395 -15.86 9.15 2.03
CA ALA A 395 -15.65 10.41 1.31
C ALA A 395 -16.98 11.15 1.08
N THR A 396 -18.02 10.44 0.64
CA THR A 396 -19.36 11.01 0.47
C THR A 396 -19.90 11.56 1.79
N ALA A 397 -19.81 10.80 2.87
CA ALA A 397 -20.24 11.25 4.20
C ALA A 397 -19.50 12.50 4.69
N CYS A 398 -18.20 12.62 4.38
CA CYS A 398 -17.43 13.83 4.69
C CYS A 398 -17.97 15.07 3.97
N VAL A 399 -18.35 14.94 2.69
CA VAL A 399 -18.93 16.03 1.90
C VAL A 399 -20.32 16.39 2.41
N GLU A 400 -21.15 15.39 2.71
CA GLU A 400 -22.51 15.62 3.23
C GLU A 400 -22.51 16.34 4.57
N LEU A 401 -21.56 16.01 5.46
CA LEU A 401 -21.41 16.70 6.75
C LEU A 401 -21.04 18.19 6.62
N ILE A 402 -20.33 18.60 5.58
CA ILE A 402 -20.00 20.03 5.37
C ILE A 402 -21.04 20.77 4.53
N THR A 403 -22.02 20.05 3.98
CA THR A 403 -23.14 20.60 3.22
C THR A 403 -24.49 20.44 3.94
N ASP A 404 -24.45 20.14 5.24
CA ASP A 404 -25.62 20.02 6.13
C ASP A 404 -26.65 18.94 5.73
N HIS A 405 -26.18 17.87 5.03
CA HIS A 405 -26.99 16.69 4.69
C HIS A 405 -26.76 15.56 5.72
N ASP A 406 -27.08 15.82 6.96
CA ASP A 406 -26.69 14.97 8.09
C ASP A 406 -27.33 13.58 8.11
N GLN A 407 -28.53 13.41 7.52
CA GLN A 407 -29.17 12.07 7.44
C GLN A 407 -28.48 11.17 6.43
N GLU A 408 -28.14 11.69 5.28
CA GLU A 408 -27.37 11.03 4.23
C GLU A 408 -25.98 10.69 4.76
N ALA A 409 -25.30 11.66 5.39
CA ALA A 409 -24.02 11.47 6.03
C ALA A 409 -24.02 10.34 7.07
N LEU A 410 -25.10 10.21 7.84
CA LEU A 410 -25.26 9.13 8.82
C LEU A 410 -25.39 7.76 8.12
N ALA A 411 -26.15 7.69 7.01
CA ALA A 411 -26.32 6.45 6.25
C ALA A 411 -25.01 5.97 5.64
N ASP A 412 -24.28 6.87 4.98
CA ASP A 412 -23.00 6.56 4.33
C ASP A 412 -21.88 6.28 5.33
N SER A 413 -21.82 7.01 6.44
CA SER A 413 -20.88 6.71 7.53
C SER A 413 -21.10 5.31 8.12
N ARG A 414 -22.36 4.88 8.29
CA ARG A 414 -22.70 3.53 8.74
C ARG A 414 -22.32 2.46 7.70
N ALA A 415 -22.52 2.73 6.42
CA ALA A 415 -22.11 1.84 5.33
C ALA A 415 -20.58 1.68 5.33
N SER A 416 -19.85 2.78 5.40
CA SER A 416 -18.39 2.78 5.50
C SER A 416 -17.90 1.99 6.73
N CYS A 417 -18.48 2.24 7.89
CA CYS A 417 -18.13 1.55 9.14
C CYS A 417 -18.30 0.03 9.03
N ARG A 418 -19.42 -0.44 8.45
CA ARG A 418 -19.68 -1.86 8.23
C ARG A 418 -18.67 -2.48 7.29
N LEU A 419 -18.42 -1.86 6.14
CA LEU A 419 -17.48 -2.36 5.15
C LEU A 419 -16.04 -2.41 5.68
N TRP A 420 -15.59 -1.39 6.41
CA TRP A 420 -14.26 -1.40 7.04
C TRP A 420 -14.12 -2.46 8.13
N ASN A 421 -15.20 -2.73 8.86
CA ASN A 421 -15.21 -3.81 9.84
C ASN A 421 -15.10 -5.20 9.15
N GLU A 422 -15.77 -5.40 8.01
CA GLU A 422 -15.63 -6.61 7.18
C GLU A 422 -14.21 -6.79 6.62
N VAL A 423 -13.57 -5.71 6.20
CA VAL A 423 -12.16 -5.69 5.74
C VAL A 423 -11.20 -5.97 6.89
N GLY A 424 -11.60 -5.68 8.14
CA GLY A 424 -10.76 -5.86 9.33
C GLY A 424 -9.77 -4.72 9.55
N SER A 425 -10.16 -3.47 9.21
CA SER A 425 -9.37 -2.27 9.46
C SER A 425 -9.90 -1.48 10.65
N PRO A 426 -9.33 -1.65 11.86
CA PRO A 426 -9.84 -0.99 13.06
C PRO A 426 -9.68 0.54 13.03
N TYR A 427 -8.62 1.05 12.39
CA TYR A 427 -8.40 2.49 12.27
C TYR A 427 -9.47 3.16 11.41
N GLU A 428 -9.73 2.63 10.21
CA GLU A 428 -10.73 3.20 9.30
C GLU A 428 -12.16 2.99 9.83
N THR A 429 -12.43 1.87 10.51
CA THR A 429 -13.69 1.64 11.22
C THR A 429 -13.92 2.72 12.28
N ALA A 430 -12.89 3.06 13.07
CA ALA A 430 -12.98 4.11 14.07
C ALA A 430 -13.16 5.50 13.43
N ARG A 431 -12.51 5.79 12.30
CA ARG A 431 -12.73 7.04 11.54
C ARG A 431 -14.19 7.17 11.10
N ALA A 432 -14.77 6.10 10.54
CA ALA A 432 -16.19 6.11 10.14
C ALA A 432 -17.13 6.34 11.34
N ARG A 433 -16.82 5.77 12.52
CA ARG A 433 -17.59 6.05 13.75
C ARG A 433 -17.52 7.51 14.19
N VAL A 434 -16.41 8.20 13.94
CA VAL A 434 -16.32 9.65 14.20
C VAL A 434 -17.33 10.41 13.35
N LEU A 435 -17.48 10.05 12.06
CA LEU A 435 -18.48 10.69 11.20
C LEU A 435 -19.90 10.36 11.66
N ILE A 436 -20.18 9.12 12.07
CA ILE A 436 -21.47 8.75 12.68
C ILE A 436 -21.76 9.64 13.89
N GLY A 437 -20.79 9.80 14.80
CA GLY A 437 -20.94 10.65 15.97
C GLY A 437 -21.19 12.13 15.62
N ARG A 438 -20.56 12.65 14.57
CA ARG A 438 -20.78 14.02 14.07
C ARG A 438 -22.18 14.17 13.50
N ALA A 439 -22.61 13.26 12.63
CA ALA A 439 -23.95 13.29 12.02
C ALA A 439 -25.05 13.21 13.10
N LEU A 440 -24.95 12.27 14.05
CA LEU A 440 -25.90 12.14 15.17
C LEU A 440 -25.98 13.42 16.02
N ARG A 441 -24.83 14.06 16.27
CA ARG A 441 -24.79 15.32 17.01
C ARG A 441 -25.53 16.43 16.28
N ASN A 442 -25.32 16.56 14.97
CA ASN A 442 -25.99 17.56 14.14
C ASN A 442 -27.50 17.31 14.09
N LEU A 443 -27.91 16.03 14.07
CA LEU A 443 -29.31 15.62 14.14
C LEU A 443 -29.95 15.76 15.53
N GLY A 444 -29.17 16.16 16.56
CA GLY A 444 -29.65 16.38 17.91
C GLY A 444 -29.57 15.20 18.88
N ASP A 445 -29.15 14.01 18.43
CA ASP A 445 -28.97 12.81 19.26
C ASP A 445 -27.58 12.83 19.93
N GLN A 446 -27.50 13.59 21.03
CA GLN A 446 -26.25 13.82 21.77
C GLN A 446 -25.74 12.53 22.46
N ASP A 447 -26.65 11.70 22.96
CA ASP A 447 -26.28 10.50 23.73
C ASP A 447 -25.67 9.43 22.80
N SER A 448 -26.32 9.16 21.68
CA SER A 448 -25.77 8.24 20.66
C SER A 448 -24.47 8.79 20.06
N ALA A 449 -24.38 10.09 19.83
CA ALA A 449 -23.17 10.73 19.34
C ALA A 449 -22.00 10.53 20.31
N ALA A 450 -22.22 10.76 21.61
CA ALA A 450 -21.20 10.56 22.64
C ALA A 450 -20.78 9.08 22.75
N ALA A 451 -21.72 8.16 22.62
CA ALA A 451 -21.44 6.72 22.63
C ALA A 451 -20.54 6.30 21.46
N GLU A 452 -20.85 6.71 20.22
CA GLU A 452 -20.06 6.40 19.03
C GLU A 452 -18.65 7.01 19.11
N LEU A 453 -18.54 8.29 19.50
CA LEU A 453 -17.26 8.96 19.71
C LEU A 453 -16.43 8.28 20.81
N GLY A 454 -17.08 7.79 21.89
CA GLY A 454 -16.43 7.05 22.95
C GLY A 454 -15.86 5.71 22.49
N VAL A 455 -16.57 4.98 21.60
CA VAL A 455 -16.07 3.75 20.99
C VAL A 455 -14.88 4.04 20.08
N ALA A 456 -15.00 5.03 19.20
CA ALA A 456 -13.92 5.45 18.30
C ALA A 456 -12.66 5.88 19.07
N ARG A 457 -12.84 6.65 20.16
CA ARG A 457 -11.74 7.08 21.01
C ARG A 457 -10.96 5.93 21.62
N ARG A 458 -11.65 4.91 22.15
CA ARG A 458 -10.98 3.72 22.69
C ARG A 458 -10.16 3.01 21.63
N ALA A 459 -10.74 2.78 20.46
CA ALA A 459 -10.03 2.16 19.36
C ALA A 459 -8.76 2.95 18.95
N PHE A 460 -8.83 4.27 18.86
CA PHE A 460 -7.65 5.09 18.56
C PHE A 460 -6.61 5.10 19.67
N VAL A 461 -7.01 5.02 20.95
CA VAL A 461 -6.07 4.86 22.07
C VAL A 461 -5.33 3.54 21.96
N ASP A 462 -6.05 2.45 21.73
CA ASP A 462 -5.48 1.09 21.57
C ASP A 462 -4.51 1.00 20.38
N LEU A 463 -4.79 1.77 19.32
CA LEU A 463 -3.94 1.89 18.12
C LEU A 463 -2.78 2.89 18.26
N GLY A 464 -2.71 3.69 19.33
CA GLY A 464 -1.72 4.77 19.43
C GLY A 464 -1.92 5.93 18.46
N ALA A 465 -3.13 6.09 17.88
CA ALA A 465 -3.47 7.14 16.92
C ALA A 465 -3.73 8.49 17.60
N THR A 466 -2.69 9.08 18.15
CA THR A 466 -2.74 10.28 19.01
C THR A 466 -3.52 11.47 18.41
N PRO A 467 -3.34 11.85 17.12
CA PRO A 467 -4.09 12.98 16.55
C PRO A 467 -5.59 12.77 16.56
N ALA A 468 -6.04 11.55 16.24
CA ALA A 468 -7.46 11.20 16.22
C ALA A 468 -8.08 11.20 17.64
N VAL A 469 -7.33 10.75 18.65
CA VAL A 469 -7.74 10.86 20.05
C VAL A 469 -7.93 12.33 20.43
N GLN A 470 -6.97 13.19 20.10
CA GLN A 470 -7.03 14.63 20.41
C GLN A 470 -8.20 15.33 19.71
N GLU A 471 -8.53 14.92 18.49
CA GLU A 471 -9.68 15.44 17.75
C GLU A 471 -10.99 15.08 18.47
N ILE A 472 -11.19 13.81 18.85
CA ILE A 472 -12.38 13.38 19.60
C ILE A 472 -12.45 14.08 20.95
N ASP A 473 -11.34 14.21 21.67
CA ASP A 473 -11.31 14.92 22.95
C ASP A 473 -11.76 16.38 22.80
N ARG A 474 -11.41 17.04 21.69
CA ARG A 474 -11.94 18.38 21.38
C ARG A 474 -13.45 18.36 21.09
N MET A 475 -13.94 17.34 20.37
CA MET A 475 -15.36 17.16 20.07
C MET A 475 -16.18 16.84 21.32
N LEU A 476 -15.65 16.03 22.24
CA LEU A 476 -16.32 15.62 23.47
C LEU A 476 -16.28 16.69 24.57
N ARG A 477 -15.39 17.68 24.48
CA ARG A 477 -15.42 18.81 25.38
C ARG A 477 -16.76 19.51 25.18
N ARG A 478 -17.65 19.33 26.14
CA ARG A 478 -18.93 20.08 26.18
C ARG A 478 -18.58 21.56 26.05
N THR A 479 -19.01 22.20 25.01
CA THR A 479 -19.19 23.66 25.01
C THR A 479 -20.32 23.94 25.97
N LEU A 480 -19.95 24.16 27.23
CA LEU A 480 -20.93 24.59 28.25
C LEU A 480 -21.57 25.89 27.74
N PRO A 481 -22.88 26.11 28.02
CA PRO A 481 -23.56 27.33 27.60
C PRO A 481 -22.73 28.59 27.93
N GLY A 482 -22.65 29.52 27.01
CA GLY A 482 -21.84 30.74 27.15
C GLY A 482 -20.33 30.53 27.02
N GLY A 483 -19.86 29.40 26.49
CA GLY A 483 -18.41 29.14 26.27
C GLY A 483 -17.62 28.95 27.58
N LEU A 484 -18.29 28.54 28.65
CA LEU A 484 -17.67 28.27 29.95
C LEU A 484 -16.79 27.01 29.87
N THR A 485 -15.67 27.01 30.58
CA THR A 485 -14.91 25.79 30.88
C THR A 485 -15.60 24.98 31.99
N GLU A 486 -15.31 23.67 32.10
CA GLU A 486 -15.86 22.83 33.19
C GLU A 486 -15.62 23.46 34.57
N ARG A 487 -14.42 24.01 34.77
CA ARG A 487 -14.07 24.66 36.04
C ARG A 487 -14.86 25.96 36.29
N GLU A 488 -15.13 26.74 35.27
CA GLU A 488 -15.99 27.92 35.35
C GLU A 488 -17.46 27.54 35.59
N ALA A 489 -17.93 26.44 35.00
CA ALA A 489 -19.26 25.91 35.26
C ALA A 489 -19.41 25.36 36.69
N GLU A 490 -18.40 24.66 37.20
CA GLU A 490 -18.38 24.24 38.61
C GLU A 490 -18.48 25.45 39.56
N VAL A 491 -17.67 26.48 39.29
CA VAL A 491 -17.76 27.74 40.07
C VAL A 491 -19.14 28.35 39.93
N LEU A 492 -19.69 28.41 38.72
CA LEU A 492 -21.01 29.02 38.48
C LEU A 492 -22.15 28.23 39.12
N ARG A 493 -22.10 26.88 39.13
CA ARG A 493 -23.07 26.06 39.90
C ARG A 493 -23.08 26.38 41.38
N LEU A 494 -21.91 26.52 42.00
CA LEU A 494 -21.79 26.88 43.41
C LEU A 494 -22.25 28.32 43.68
N VAL A 495 -22.03 29.24 42.73
CA VAL A 495 -22.57 30.60 42.78
C VAL A 495 -24.09 30.58 42.71
N ALA A 496 -24.69 29.82 41.82
CA ALA A 496 -26.14 29.67 41.70
C ALA A 496 -26.76 28.98 42.92
N ALA A 497 -25.98 28.10 43.59
CA ALA A 497 -26.33 27.52 44.89
C ALA A 497 -26.13 28.49 46.09
N GLY A 498 -25.81 29.77 45.85
CA GLY A 498 -25.68 30.81 46.87
C GLY A 498 -24.39 30.77 47.68
N ARG A 499 -23.37 30.00 47.29
CA ARG A 499 -22.11 29.88 48.05
C ARG A 499 -21.24 31.13 47.90
N SER A 500 -20.56 31.56 49.00
CA SER A 500 -19.58 32.66 48.94
C SER A 500 -18.29 32.26 48.21
N ASN A 501 -17.46 33.22 47.77
CA ASN A 501 -16.15 32.91 47.16
C ASN A 501 -15.24 32.12 48.10
N HIS A 502 -15.36 32.31 49.38
CA HIS A 502 -14.61 31.57 50.39
C HIS A 502 -15.06 30.10 50.46
N ASP A 503 -16.38 29.86 50.46
CA ASP A 503 -16.95 28.52 50.45
C ASP A 503 -16.59 27.77 49.16
N ILE A 504 -16.69 28.45 48.00
CA ILE A 504 -16.32 27.91 46.71
C ILE A 504 -14.85 27.54 46.69
N ALA A 505 -13.98 28.40 47.22
CA ALA A 505 -12.56 28.15 47.33
C ALA A 505 -12.27 26.90 48.19
N SER A 506 -13.00 26.74 49.31
CA SER A 506 -12.88 25.56 50.17
C SER A 506 -13.35 24.28 49.47
N VAL A 507 -14.52 24.30 48.80
CA VAL A 507 -15.11 23.14 48.10
C VAL A 507 -14.24 22.70 46.93
N LEU A 508 -13.72 23.65 46.18
CA LEU A 508 -12.96 23.38 44.94
C LEU A 508 -11.43 23.29 45.14
N VAL A 509 -10.97 23.41 46.41
CA VAL A 509 -9.55 23.41 46.78
C VAL A 509 -8.76 24.48 46.00
N LEU A 510 -9.28 25.71 46.00
CA LEU A 510 -8.72 26.88 45.33
C LEU A 510 -8.40 27.99 46.33
N SER A 511 -7.66 29.02 45.88
CA SER A 511 -7.58 30.28 46.62
C SER A 511 -8.82 31.15 46.33
N PRO A 512 -9.29 31.98 47.30
CA PRO A 512 -10.37 32.94 47.04
C PRO A 512 -10.09 33.86 45.85
N LYS A 513 -8.83 34.26 45.64
CA LYS A 513 -8.38 35.08 44.51
C LYS A 513 -8.51 34.35 43.17
N THR A 514 -8.33 33.02 43.18
CA THR A 514 -8.54 32.20 41.99
C THR A 514 -10.03 32.13 41.62
N VAL A 515 -10.92 32.01 42.62
CA VAL A 515 -12.37 32.04 42.42
C VAL A 515 -12.81 33.40 41.84
N GLU A 516 -12.27 34.51 42.35
CA GLU A 516 -12.56 35.86 41.81
C GLU A 516 -12.15 35.98 40.34
N ARG A 517 -11.00 35.42 39.96
CA ARG A 517 -10.57 35.38 38.57
C ARG A 517 -11.51 34.56 37.69
N HIS A 518 -11.95 33.39 38.16
CA HIS A 518 -12.97 32.60 37.45
C HIS A 518 -14.28 33.38 37.31
N MET A 519 -14.74 34.07 38.35
CA MET A 519 -15.96 34.90 38.28
C MET A 519 -15.83 36.03 37.25
N SER A 520 -14.68 36.70 37.21
CA SER A 520 -14.43 37.73 36.17
C SER A 520 -14.48 37.17 34.76
N ASN A 521 -13.88 36.01 34.53
CA ASN A 521 -13.92 35.32 33.24
C ASN A 521 -15.35 34.90 32.88
N ILE A 522 -16.12 34.36 33.83
CA ILE A 522 -17.52 33.97 33.67
C ILE A 522 -18.34 35.20 33.25
N PHE A 523 -18.19 36.32 33.90
CA PHE A 523 -18.93 37.55 33.58
C PHE A 523 -18.65 38.01 32.14
N VAL A 524 -17.39 38.00 31.72
CA VAL A 524 -16.99 38.33 30.33
C VAL A 524 -17.61 37.37 29.33
N LYS A 525 -17.52 36.07 29.56
CA LYS A 525 -18.01 35.03 28.66
C LYS A 525 -19.53 35.02 28.51
N LEU A 526 -20.26 35.26 29.64
CA LEU A 526 -21.72 35.27 29.62
C LEU A 526 -22.32 36.64 29.26
N GLY A 527 -21.50 37.68 29.11
CA GLY A 527 -21.97 39.04 28.86
C GLY A 527 -22.78 39.63 30.03
N VAL A 528 -22.52 39.18 31.27
CA VAL A 528 -23.26 39.63 32.47
C VAL A 528 -22.37 40.48 33.38
N SER A 529 -22.98 41.39 34.10
CA SER A 529 -22.26 42.35 34.96
C SER A 529 -22.39 42.08 36.45
N SER A 530 -23.16 41.05 36.84
CA SER A 530 -23.40 40.80 38.27
C SER A 530 -23.44 39.30 38.61
N ARG A 531 -23.13 38.98 39.86
CA ARG A 531 -23.21 37.62 40.40
C ARG A 531 -24.63 37.04 40.30
N THR A 532 -25.65 37.87 40.55
CA THR A 532 -27.04 37.46 40.46
C THR A 532 -27.45 37.16 38.99
N ALA A 533 -26.99 37.97 38.06
CA ALA A 533 -27.24 37.71 36.62
C ALA A 533 -26.55 36.42 36.16
N ALA A 534 -25.34 36.14 36.63
CA ALA A 534 -24.67 34.89 36.34
C ALA A 534 -25.40 33.67 36.95
N ALA A 535 -25.92 33.79 38.18
CA ALA A 535 -26.73 32.74 38.79
C ALA A 535 -28.04 32.49 38.03
N ALA A 536 -28.74 33.55 37.60
CA ALA A 536 -29.93 33.44 36.76
C ALA A 536 -29.63 32.71 35.43
N TYR A 537 -28.54 33.08 34.75
CA TYR A 537 -28.09 32.40 33.55
C TYR A 537 -27.88 30.87 33.75
N ALA A 538 -27.31 30.48 34.89
CA ALA A 538 -27.10 29.05 35.20
C ALA A 538 -28.43 28.29 35.34
N HIS A 539 -29.45 28.92 35.91
CA HIS A 539 -30.81 28.34 36.03
C HIS A 539 -31.51 28.26 34.66
N GLU A 540 -31.47 29.32 33.85
CA GLU A 540 -32.10 29.37 32.54
C GLU A 540 -31.53 28.38 31.54
N HIS A 541 -30.22 28.09 31.65
CA HIS A 541 -29.51 27.22 30.70
C HIS A 541 -29.22 25.82 31.26
N GLY A 542 -29.89 25.40 32.33
CA GLY A 542 -29.84 24.04 32.87
C GLY A 542 -28.46 23.61 33.41
N LEU A 543 -27.61 24.56 33.81
CA LEU A 543 -26.29 24.29 34.37
C LEU A 543 -26.28 23.74 35.79
N MET A 544 -27.46 23.55 36.39
CA MET A 544 -27.61 23.11 37.79
C MET A 544 -27.62 21.59 37.97
N ALA A 545 -27.67 20.81 36.87
CA ALA A 545 -27.66 19.35 36.90
C ALA A 545 -26.25 18.78 37.04
#